data_63173c219f25276f0a7024a7000fc0a5
#
_entry.id   63173c219f25276f0a7024a7000fc0a5
#
_cell.length_a   1.000
_cell.length_b   1.000
_cell.length_c   1.000
_cell.angle_alpha   90.00
_cell.angle_beta   90.00
_cell.angle_gamma   90.00
#
_symmetry.space_group_name_H-M   'P 1'
#
loop_
_entity.id
_entity.type
_entity.pdbx_description
1 polymer ?
#
loop_
_entity_poly.entity_id
_entity_poly.type
_entity_poly.pdbx_seq_one_letter_code
_entity_poly.pdbx_strand_id
1 'polypeptide(L)'
;MENYSIVIPSYTVGPDAYEKIPEFCRLYGRKAVVIGGEKAMAAAREKLLRALEGTDMEISAFVWYGKECTFEAAKRLAEEPAVLEADIIFAVGGGKAVDTCKLVSLELGIPYAAFPTIASNCAASSSVSIVYNEDGSFCRFVHFLKSAVHVFLDTDIMAKAPVQYLWAGIGDTCAKYYEVSISAKGEQLEHFRAMGVNLSRMCMETLVQHGEQALKDNEAGIASYDLEQAALAIIITTGWVSMLVARDHTMDYNGGVAHAFFYGLCSLPDFDETKKEHLHGVVVGFGILMLLLIDGREEECRKMMEFNRKVGLPVKLSDIGVTVEDVKKVAGIIVKDEDLEHYPYRVTEDMIVDAAKKLDV
;
A
#
# COMPACT_ATOMS: atom_id res chain seq x y z
N MET A 1 14.21 28.56 6.18
CA MET A 1 14.12 27.11 6.46
C MET A 1 12.97 26.91 7.43
N GLU A 2 12.04 26.05 7.10
CA GLU A 2 10.91 25.69 7.95
C GLU A 2 11.27 24.47 8.81
N ASN A 3 10.68 24.38 9.99
CA ASN A 3 10.84 23.20 10.85
C ASN A 3 9.93 22.08 10.32
N TYR A 4 10.46 20.88 10.25
CA TYR A 4 9.69 19.67 9.90
C TYR A 4 10.07 18.50 10.80
N SER A 5 9.18 17.50 10.89
CA SER A 5 9.41 16.27 11.64
C SER A 5 9.06 15.08 10.77
N ILE A 6 9.88 14.05 10.79
CA ILE A 6 9.63 12.77 10.14
C ILE A 6 9.38 11.74 11.23
N VAL A 7 8.23 11.08 11.20
CA VAL A 7 7.83 10.04 12.15
C VAL A 7 7.61 8.75 11.39
N ILE A 8 8.58 7.84 11.47
CA ILE A 8 8.57 6.54 10.79
C ILE A 8 8.21 5.46 11.82
N PRO A 9 7.28 4.51 11.54
CA PRO A 9 6.97 3.43 12.47
C PRO A 9 8.15 2.46 12.60
N SER A 10 8.37 1.95 13.79
CA SER A 10 9.20 0.77 13.98
C SER A 10 8.45 -0.50 13.57
N TYR A 11 9.15 -1.62 13.37
CA TYR A 11 8.51 -2.88 13.00
C TYR A 11 9.20 -4.10 13.60
N THR A 12 8.45 -5.19 13.70
CA THR A 12 8.93 -6.56 13.99
C THR A 12 8.44 -7.48 12.87
N VAL A 13 9.29 -8.37 12.39
CA VAL A 13 8.97 -9.33 11.32
C VAL A 13 9.39 -10.75 11.74
N GLY A 14 8.64 -11.74 11.28
CA GLY A 14 8.93 -13.17 11.48
C GLY A 14 7.70 -13.96 11.92
N PRO A 15 7.82 -15.29 12.07
CA PRO A 15 6.68 -16.16 12.43
C PRO A 15 6.13 -15.91 13.84
N ASP A 16 6.96 -15.37 14.74
CA ASP A 16 6.61 -15.07 16.13
C ASP A 16 6.63 -13.57 16.43
N ALA A 17 6.40 -12.73 15.39
CA ALA A 17 6.46 -11.27 15.52
C ALA A 17 5.52 -10.73 16.61
N TYR A 18 4.39 -11.38 16.85
CA TYR A 18 3.41 -10.95 17.84
C TYR A 18 3.87 -11.12 19.29
N GLU A 19 4.85 -12.00 19.57
CA GLU A 19 5.42 -12.13 20.91
C GLU A 19 6.09 -10.84 21.41
N LYS A 20 6.40 -9.92 20.49
CA LYS A 20 6.95 -8.60 20.82
C LYS A 20 5.89 -7.54 21.16
N ILE A 21 4.61 -7.86 21.10
CA ILE A 21 3.52 -6.89 21.40
C ILE A 21 3.71 -6.22 22.77
N PRO A 22 3.97 -6.95 23.89
CA PRO A 22 4.12 -6.31 25.19
C PRO A 22 5.31 -5.34 25.25
N GLU A 23 6.39 -5.65 24.53
CA GLU A 23 7.60 -4.82 24.52
C GLU A 23 7.33 -3.44 23.90
N PHE A 24 6.55 -3.37 22.79
CA PHE A 24 6.31 -2.14 22.06
C PHE A 24 5.00 -1.46 22.43
N CYS A 25 3.94 -2.20 22.76
CA CYS A 25 2.61 -1.63 22.95
C CYS A 25 2.30 -1.24 24.39
N ARG A 26 2.92 -1.92 25.38
CA ARG A 26 2.67 -1.66 26.79
C ARG A 26 2.94 -0.20 27.23
N LEU A 27 3.82 0.49 26.52
CA LEU A 27 4.13 1.91 26.78
C LEU A 27 2.92 2.83 26.53
N TYR A 28 1.95 2.37 25.76
CA TYR A 28 0.77 3.14 25.38
C TYR A 28 -0.48 2.80 26.20
N GLY A 29 -0.45 1.72 26.95
CA GLY A 29 -1.53 1.29 27.82
C GLY A 29 -1.59 -0.22 28.00
N ARG A 30 -2.65 -0.71 28.64
CA ARG A 30 -2.84 -2.12 28.96
C ARG A 30 -4.05 -2.74 28.28
N LYS A 31 -5.04 -1.92 27.95
CA LYS A 31 -6.30 -2.35 27.35
C LYS A 31 -6.28 -2.11 25.85
N ALA A 32 -6.11 -3.16 25.06
CA ALA A 32 -6.14 -3.09 23.63
C ALA A 32 -7.53 -3.47 23.07
N VAL A 33 -7.99 -2.79 22.03
CA VAL A 33 -9.10 -3.24 21.19
C VAL A 33 -8.59 -3.67 19.83
N VAL A 34 -9.00 -4.83 19.36
CA VAL A 34 -8.69 -5.32 18.01
C VAL A 34 -9.79 -4.83 17.06
N ILE A 35 -9.41 -4.04 16.05
CA ILE A 35 -10.32 -3.62 14.99
C ILE A 35 -9.79 -4.18 13.66
N GLY A 36 -10.63 -4.90 12.91
CA GLY A 36 -10.16 -5.53 11.69
C GLY A 36 -11.23 -6.19 10.83
N GLY A 37 -10.81 -6.82 9.75
CA GLY A 37 -11.65 -7.66 8.92
C GLY A 37 -11.89 -9.02 9.58
N GLU A 38 -13.07 -9.60 9.42
CA GLU A 38 -13.44 -10.88 10.07
C GLU A 38 -12.42 -12.00 9.80
N LYS A 39 -12.05 -12.21 8.53
CA LYS A 39 -11.06 -13.24 8.13
C LYS A 39 -9.66 -12.93 8.68
N ALA A 40 -9.27 -11.65 8.68
CA ALA A 40 -7.98 -11.20 9.18
C ALA A 40 -7.88 -11.40 10.70
N MET A 41 -8.92 -10.99 11.44
CA MET A 41 -8.99 -11.21 12.88
C MET A 41 -9.00 -12.70 13.23
N ALA A 42 -9.73 -13.52 12.47
CA ALA A 42 -9.74 -14.98 12.68
C ALA A 42 -8.34 -15.60 12.51
N ALA A 43 -7.58 -15.15 11.49
CA ALA A 43 -6.21 -15.63 11.25
C ALA A 43 -5.21 -15.19 12.35
N ALA A 44 -5.39 -13.99 12.90
CA ALA A 44 -4.47 -13.43 13.90
C ALA A 44 -4.83 -13.78 15.36
N ARG A 45 -6.10 -14.13 15.63
CA ARG A 45 -6.70 -14.18 16.97
C ARG A 45 -5.90 -15.01 17.97
N GLU A 46 -5.56 -16.24 17.60
CA GLU A 46 -4.87 -17.16 18.51
C GLU A 46 -3.48 -16.62 18.89
N LYS A 47 -2.73 -16.13 17.90
CA LYS A 47 -1.39 -15.56 18.13
C LYS A 47 -1.45 -14.27 18.96
N LEU A 48 -2.45 -13.41 18.72
CA LEU A 48 -2.67 -12.18 19.52
C LEU A 48 -2.97 -12.49 20.99
N LEU A 49 -3.86 -13.45 21.25
CA LEU A 49 -4.21 -13.83 22.61
C LEU A 49 -3.01 -14.47 23.33
N ARG A 50 -2.31 -15.41 22.67
CA ARG A 50 -1.12 -16.07 23.21
C ARG A 50 -0.01 -15.08 23.53
N ALA A 51 0.20 -14.06 22.69
CA ALA A 51 1.24 -13.05 22.92
C ALA A 51 1.04 -12.21 24.19
N LEU A 52 -0.18 -12.14 24.71
CA LEU A 52 -0.53 -11.38 25.91
C LEU A 52 -0.68 -12.27 27.16
N GLU A 53 -0.63 -13.60 27.02
CA GLU A 53 -0.71 -14.53 28.16
C GLU A 53 0.41 -14.26 29.17
N GLY A 54 0.03 -14.10 30.45
CA GLY A 54 0.97 -13.84 31.54
C GLY A 54 1.52 -12.42 31.60
N THR A 55 1.05 -11.52 30.73
CA THR A 55 1.37 -10.10 30.76
C THR A 55 0.28 -9.29 31.48
N ASP A 56 0.51 -8.00 31.70
CA ASP A 56 -0.50 -7.07 32.25
C ASP A 56 -1.29 -6.33 31.15
N MET A 57 -1.20 -6.78 29.89
CA MET A 57 -2.01 -6.29 28.77
C MET A 57 -3.15 -7.26 28.50
N GLU A 58 -4.28 -6.72 28.04
CA GLU A 58 -5.46 -7.50 27.65
C GLU A 58 -6.07 -7.00 26.35
N ILE A 59 -6.73 -7.89 25.63
CA ILE A 59 -7.61 -7.55 24.49
C ILE A 59 -9.05 -7.52 25.02
N SER A 60 -9.65 -6.32 25.02
CA SER A 60 -11.02 -6.10 25.53
C SER A 60 -12.08 -6.62 24.57
N ALA A 61 -11.86 -6.47 23.26
CA ALA A 61 -12.81 -6.90 22.23
C ALA A 61 -12.15 -7.09 20.87
N PHE A 62 -12.87 -7.81 19.99
CA PHE A 62 -12.58 -7.90 18.55
C PHE A 62 -13.78 -7.26 17.83
N VAL A 63 -13.54 -6.17 17.13
CA VAL A 63 -14.57 -5.35 16.49
C VAL A 63 -14.37 -5.35 14.98
N TRP A 64 -15.44 -5.63 14.24
CA TRP A 64 -15.40 -5.58 12.79
C TRP A 64 -15.38 -4.14 12.30
N TYR A 65 -14.39 -3.79 11.44
CA TYR A 65 -14.21 -2.42 10.96
C TYR A 65 -15.32 -1.95 10.00
N GLY A 66 -16.06 -2.85 9.41
CA GLY A 66 -17.01 -2.58 8.35
C GLY A 66 -16.55 -3.19 7.01
N LYS A 67 -17.05 -2.69 5.92
CA LYS A 67 -16.71 -3.17 4.57
C LYS A 67 -15.71 -2.25 3.88
N GLU A 68 -15.90 -0.93 4.06
CA GLU A 68 -15.12 0.12 3.41
C GLU A 68 -14.54 1.09 4.44
N CYS A 69 -13.44 1.75 4.08
CA CYS A 69 -12.88 2.84 4.86
C CYS A 69 -13.67 4.13 4.57
N THR A 70 -14.67 4.41 5.39
CA THR A 70 -15.51 5.62 5.30
C THR A 70 -15.45 6.42 6.60
N PHE A 71 -15.77 7.71 6.55
CA PHE A 71 -15.88 8.53 7.76
C PHE A 71 -16.99 8.03 8.68
N GLU A 72 -18.09 7.55 8.11
CA GLU A 72 -19.23 6.98 8.85
C GLU A 72 -18.84 5.71 9.61
N ALA A 73 -18.06 4.83 8.97
CA ALA A 73 -17.54 3.62 9.61
C ALA A 73 -16.60 3.97 10.78
N ALA A 74 -15.69 4.92 10.57
CA ALA A 74 -14.77 5.36 11.61
C ALA A 74 -15.51 6.00 12.80
N LYS A 75 -16.49 6.86 12.53
CA LYS A 75 -17.32 7.49 13.57
C LYS A 75 -18.10 6.44 14.37
N ARG A 76 -18.76 5.50 13.70
CA ARG A 76 -19.48 4.40 14.37
C ARG A 76 -18.56 3.60 15.30
N LEU A 77 -17.35 3.27 14.81
CA LEU A 77 -16.36 2.55 15.62
C LEU A 77 -15.87 3.38 16.82
N ALA A 78 -15.69 4.69 16.64
CA ALA A 78 -15.28 5.59 17.72
C ALA A 78 -16.37 5.72 18.83
N GLU A 79 -17.63 5.42 18.54
CA GLU A 79 -18.74 5.41 19.50
C GLU A 79 -18.93 4.05 20.20
N GLU A 80 -18.24 2.98 19.75
CA GLU A 80 -18.32 1.65 20.38
C GLU A 80 -17.72 1.64 21.79
N PRO A 81 -18.43 1.16 22.81
CA PRO A 81 -17.93 1.20 24.20
C PRO A 81 -16.57 0.54 24.37
N ALA A 82 -16.33 -0.59 23.72
CA ALA A 82 -15.05 -1.30 23.81
C ALA A 82 -13.88 -0.51 23.18
N VAL A 83 -14.16 0.34 22.18
CA VAL A 83 -13.17 1.20 21.52
C VAL A 83 -12.91 2.44 22.37
N LEU A 84 -13.97 3.05 22.94
CA LEU A 84 -13.86 4.21 23.82
C LEU A 84 -13.06 3.92 25.10
N GLU A 85 -13.12 2.69 25.62
CA GLU A 85 -12.41 2.27 26.82
C GLU A 85 -10.98 1.76 26.56
N ALA A 86 -10.55 1.68 25.30
CA ALA A 86 -9.23 1.14 24.95
C ALA A 86 -8.14 2.21 25.08
N ASP A 87 -6.95 1.78 25.49
CA ASP A 87 -5.75 2.60 25.52
C ASP A 87 -5.05 2.61 24.15
N ILE A 88 -5.19 1.53 23.38
CA ILE A 88 -4.53 1.33 22.09
C ILE A 88 -5.41 0.49 21.14
N ILE A 89 -5.38 0.83 19.86
CA ILE A 89 -6.02 0.05 18.78
C ILE A 89 -5.00 -0.92 18.18
N PHE A 90 -5.37 -2.19 18.04
CA PHE A 90 -4.68 -3.17 17.22
C PHE A 90 -5.39 -3.27 15.88
N ALA A 91 -4.83 -2.62 14.85
CA ALA A 91 -5.38 -2.55 13.49
C ALA A 91 -5.02 -3.83 12.72
N VAL A 92 -5.96 -4.78 12.58
CA VAL A 92 -5.70 -6.11 12.02
C VAL A 92 -6.31 -6.27 10.64
N GLY A 93 -5.49 -6.41 9.60
CA GLY A 93 -5.99 -6.70 8.25
C GLY A 93 -5.21 -6.08 7.11
N GLY A 94 -5.89 -5.89 5.98
CA GLY A 94 -5.37 -5.18 4.81
C GLY A 94 -5.59 -3.67 4.89
N GLY A 95 -5.29 -2.96 3.79
CA GLY A 95 -5.29 -1.50 3.73
C GLY A 95 -6.56 -0.85 4.27
N LYS A 96 -7.76 -1.25 3.80
CA LYS A 96 -9.03 -0.65 4.23
C LYS A 96 -9.27 -0.73 5.73
N ALA A 97 -8.94 -1.86 6.36
CA ALA A 97 -9.08 -2.03 7.80
C ALA A 97 -8.10 -1.14 8.58
N VAL A 98 -6.84 -1.10 8.15
CA VAL A 98 -5.82 -0.25 8.78
C VAL A 98 -6.15 1.23 8.60
N ASP A 99 -6.59 1.64 7.41
CA ASP A 99 -6.96 3.02 7.11
C ASP A 99 -8.17 3.48 7.94
N THR A 100 -9.17 2.61 8.15
CA THR A 100 -10.27 2.89 9.08
C THR A 100 -9.76 3.08 10.51
N CYS A 101 -8.83 2.24 10.98
CA CYS A 101 -8.24 2.37 12.31
C CYS A 101 -7.44 3.67 12.49
N LYS A 102 -6.77 4.17 11.44
CA LYS A 102 -6.12 5.49 11.46
C LYS A 102 -7.12 6.62 11.70
N LEU A 103 -8.28 6.57 11.04
CA LEU A 103 -9.36 7.55 11.25
C LEU A 103 -9.91 7.48 12.68
N VAL A 104 -10.17 6.27 13.21
CA VAL A 104 -10.59 6.08 14.61
C VAL A 104 -9.55 6.59 15.59
N SER A 105 -8.26 6.28 15.35
CA SER A 105 -7.14 6.78 16.14
C SER A 105 -7.07 8.31 16.17
N LEU A 106 -7.31 8.96 15.02
CA LEU A 106 -7.36 10.41 14.92
C LEU A 106 -8.54 11.00 15.71
N GLU A 107 -9.72 10.42 15.55
CA GLU A 107 -10.96 10.88 16.20
C GLU A 107 -10.86 10.82 17.72
N LEU A 108 -10.31 9.71 18.26
CA LEU A 108 -10.21 9.49 19.70
C LEU A 108 -8.90 9.99 20.32
N GLY A 109 -7.91 10.33 19.53
CA GLY A 109 -6.57 10.69 20.01
C GLY A 109 -5.80 9.54 20.67
N ILE A 110 -6.18 8.27 20.43
CA ILE A 110 -5.50 7.08 20.96
C ILE A 110 -4.55 6.47 19.93
N PRO A 111 -3.41 5.89 20.33
CA PRO A 111 -2.45 5.28 19.42
C PRO A 111 -3.00 4.00 18.76
N TYR A 112 -2.41 3.61 17.63
CA TYR A 112 -2.66 2.31 17.04
C TYR A 112 -1.36 1.60 16.67
N ALA A 113 -1.35 0.28 16.80
CA ALA A 113 -0.33 -0.61 16.23
C ALA A 113 -0.94 -1.36 15.05
N ALA A 114 -0.16 -1.63 14.00
CA ALA A 114 -0.65 -2.26 12.78
C ALA A 114 -0.22 -3.73 12.70
N PHE A 115 -1.17 -4.58 12.35
CA PHE A 115 -1.03 -6.03 12.20
C PHE A 115 -1.50 -6.45 10.79
N PRO A 116 -0.71 -6.13 9.74
CA PRO A 116 -1.08 -6.51 8.39
C PRO A 116 -1.09 -8.03 8.23
N THR A 117 -2.18 -8.56 7.67
CA THR A 117 -2.37 -9.99 7.42
C THR A 117 -2.17 -10.37 5.95
N ILE A 118 -1.98 -9.39 5.10
CA ILE A 118 -1.70 -9.52 3.67
C ILE A 118 -0.63 -8.49 3.27
N ALA A 119 0.19 -8.81 2.29
CA ALA A 119 1.18 -7.90 1.71
C ALA A 119 0.67 -7.36 0.36
N SER A 120 -0.30 -6.45 0.38
CA SER A 120 -0.91 -5.89 -0.83
C SER A 120 -0.56 -4.43 -1.10
N ASN A 121 -0.15 -3.70 -0.08
CA ASN A 121 0.24 -2.29 -0.12
C ASN A 121 0.90 -1.85 1.19
N CYS A 122 1.30 -0.60 1.28
CA CYS A 122 2.03 -0.03 2.43
C CYS A 122 1.15 0.62 3.52
N ALA A 123 -0.17 0.46 3.50
CA ALA A 123 -1.07 1.16 4.44
C ALA A 123 -0.69 0.96 5.92
N ALA A 124 -0.17 -0.22 6.29
CA ALA A 124 0.21 -0.52 7.68
C ALA A 124 1.35 0.37 8.21
N SER A 125 2.21 0.90 7.34
CA SER A 125 3.38 1.70 7.72
C SER A 125 3.32 3.15 7.23
N SER A 126 2.36 3.50 6.37
CA SER A 126 2.19 4.86 5.86
C SER A 126 1.34 5.72 6.80
N SER A 127 1.44 7.04 6.65
CA SER A 127 0.67 8.06 7.39
C SER A 127 -0.43 8.68 6.54
N VAL A 128 -1.04 7.89 5.64
CA VAL A 128 -2.17 8.31 4.80
C VAL A 128 -3.27 7.26 4.84
N SER A 129 -4.53 7.67 4.77
CA SER A 129 -5.68 6.80 4.53
C SER A 129 -6.36 7.18 3.23
N ILE A 130 -6.78 6.16 2.49
CA ILE A 130 -7.66 6.31 1.34
C ILE A 130 -9.09 6.15 1.85
N VAL A 131 -9.88 7.25 1.77
CA VAL A 131 -11.26 7.26 2.24
C VAL A 131 -12.21 7.18 1.06
N TYR A 132 -13.24 6.36 1.22
CA TYR A 132 -14.29 6.13 0.23
C TYR A 132 -15.63 6.65 0.72
N ASN A 133 -16.54 6.87 -0.20
CA ASN A 133 -17.95 7.09 0.08
C ASN A 133 -18.64 5.74 0.37
N GLU A 134 -19.86 5.77 0.93
CA GLU A 134 -20.62 4.54 1.22
C GLU A 134 -20.97 3.71 -0.04
N ASP A 135 -21.02 4.34 -1.20
CA ASP A 135 -21.21 3.68 -2.50
C ASP A 135 -19.93 3.01 -3.06
N GLY A 136 -18.80 3.18 -2.35
CA GLY A 136 -17.50 2.63 -2.74
C GLY A 136 -16.67 3.53 -3.66
N SER A 137 -17.18 4.70 -4.06
CA SER A 137 -16.42 5.67 -4.85
C SER A 137 -15.32 6.35 -4.00
N PHE A 138 -14.22 6.74 -4.62
CA PHE A 138 -13.15 7.48 -3.95
C PHE A 138 -13.70 8.82 -3.39
N CYS A 139 -13.37 9.10 -2.13
CA CYS A 139 -13.71 10.36 -1.49
C CYS A 139 -12.51 11.31 -1.43
N ARG A 140 -11.49 10.94 -0.67
CA ARG A 140 -10.25 11.73 -0.56
C ARG A 140 -9.13 10.97 0.17
N PHE A 141 -7.90 11.49 0.07
CA PHE A 141 -6.81 11.15 0.97
C PHE A 141 -6.94 11.90 2.30
N VAL A 142 -6.60 11.24 3.39
CA VAL A 142 -6.44 11.86 4.72
C VAL A 142 -5.02 11.60 5.18
N HIS A 143 -4.26 12.67 5.41
CA HIS A 143 -2.88 12.59 5.87
C HIS A 143 -2.83 12.75 7.40
N PHE A 144 -1.93 12.00 8.02
CA PHE A 144 -1.73 12.00 9.46
C PHE A 144 -0.30 12.44 9.81
N LEU A 145 -0.16 13.15 10.92
CA LEU A 145 1.15 13.52 11.45
C LEU A 145 1.94 12.30 11.95
N LYS A 146 1.22 11.27 12.41
CA LYS A 146 1.81 10.06 13.01
C LYS A 146 1.31 8.83 12.27
N SER A 147 2.23 7.90 12.02
CA SER A 147 1.93 6.53 11.58
C SER A 147 1.62 5.60 12.77
N ALA A 148 1.48 4.30 12.52
CA ALA A 148 1.41 3.29 13.57
C ALA A 148 2.58 3.42 14.56
N VAL A 149 2.33 3.16 15.85
CA VAL A 149 3.41 3.13 16.85
C VAL A 149 4.38 2.00 16.60
N HIS A 150 3.87 0.89 16.05
CA HIS A 150 4.66 -0.25 15.62
C HIS A 150 3.90 -1.07 14.57
N VAL A 151 4.61 -1.76 13.69
CA VAL A 151 4.06 -2.67 12.68
C VAL A 151 4.55 -4.09 12.96
N PHE A 152 3.62 -5.02 13.16
CA PHE A 152 3.92 -6.44 13.42
C PHE A 152 3.62 -7.28 12.18
N LEU A 153 4.65 -7.79 11.51
CA LEU A 153 4.54 -8.61 10.31
C LEU A 153 4.72 -10.09 10.67
N ASP A 154 3.62 -10.80 10.87
CA ASP A 154 3.66 -12.25 11.09
C ASP A 154 3.72 -12.97 9.74
N THR A 155 4.88 -13.56 9.45
CA THR A 155 5.14 -14.21 8.15
C THR A 155 4.32 -15.47 7.94
N ASP A 156 3.94 -16.21 9.01
CA ASP A 156 3.07 -17.39 8.91
C ASP A 156 1.64 -17.02 8.49
N ILE A 157 1.13 -15.88 9.00
CA ILE A 157 -0.19 -15.38 8.60
C ILE A 157 -0.14 -14.93 7.13
N MET A 158 0.91 -14.21 6.75
CA MET A 158 1.07 -13.72 5.38
C MET A 158 1.26 -14.87 4.38
N ALA A 159 1.98 -15.92 4.74
CA ALA A 159 2.17 -17.10 3.90
C ALA A 159 0.85 -17.84 3.59
N LYS A 160 -0.13 -17.76 4.47
CA LYS A 160 -1.45 -18.40 4.32
C LYS A 160 -2.50 -17.47 3.71
N ALA A 161 -2.13 -16.22 3.42
CA ALA A 161 -3.02 -15.26 2.79
C ALA A 161 -3.24 -15.58 1.30
N PRO A 162 -4.38 -15.19 0.69
CA PRO A 162 -4.60 -15.40 -0.73
C PRO A 162 -3.51 -14.70 -1.57
N VAL A 163 -2.85 -15.48 -2.43
CA VAL A 163 -1.69 -15.06 -3.23
C VAL A 163 -1.92 -13.82 -4.10
N GLN A 164 -3.16 -13.58 -4.51
CA GLN A 164 -3.53 -12.41 -5.31
C GLN A 164 -3.17 -11.07 -4.66
N TYR A 165 -3.13 -11.01 -3.32
CA TYR A 165 -2.76 -9.79 -2.59
C TYR A 165 -1.26 -9.53 -2.63
N LEU A 166 -0.44 -10.57 -2.46
CA LEU A 166 1.01 -10.46 -2.64
C LEU A 166 1.35 -10.10 -4.10
N TRP A 167 0.68 -10.75 -5.04
CA TRP A 167 0.82 -10.49 -6.48
C TRP A 167 0.52 -9.02 -6.84
N ALA A 168 -0.60 -8.48 -6.36
CA ALA A 168 -0.93 -7.07 -6.52
C ALA A 168 0.10 -6.15 -5.83
N GLY A 169 0.52 -6.51 -4.61
CA GLY A 169 1.53 -5.75 -3.86
C GLY A 169 2.88 -5.65 -4.57
N ILE A 170 3.29 -6.69 -5.30
CA ILE A 170 4.51 -6.66 -6.12
C ILE A 170 4.40 -5.60 -7.21
N GLY A 171 3.27 -5.55 -7.94
CA GLY A 171 3.07 -4.57 -9.00
C GLY A 171 3.07 -3.13 -8.48
N ASP A 172 2.27 -2.87 -7.43
CA ASP A 172 2.18 -1.56 -6.78
C ASP A 172 3.54 -1.05 -6.29
N THR A 173 4.27 -1.91 -5.59
CA THR A 173 5.56 -1.55 -4.99
C THR A 173 6.66 -1.30 -6.01
N CYS A 174 6.71 -2.06 -7.11
CA CYS A 174 7.69 -1.80 -8.19
C CYS A 174 7.49 -0.41 -8.81
N ALA A 175 6.25 0.07 -8.93
CA ALA A 175 5.96 1.39 -9.46
C ALA A 175 6.59 2.51 -8.62
N LYS A 176 6.66 2.34 -7.31
CA LYS A 176 7.20 3.33 -6.38
C LYS A 176 8.60 3.81 -6.78
N TYR A 177 9.49 2.89 -7.19
CA TYR A 177 10.83 3.28 -7.62
C TYR A 177 10.81 4.15 -8.87
N TYR A 178 10.06 3.75 -9.89
CA TYR A 178 10.05 4.45 -11.17
C TYR A 178 9.40 5.83 -11.05
N GLU A 179 8.27 5.90 -10.38
CA GLU A 179 7.54 7.15 -10.18
C GLU A 179 8.36 8.17 -9.37
N VAL A 180 8.83 7.77 -8.18
CA VAL A 180 9.65 8.64 -7.33
C VAL A 180 10.93 9.09 -8.04
N SER A 181 11.61 8.21 -8.77
CA SER A 181 12.86 8.55 -9.45
C SER A 181 12.67 9.51 -10.61
N ILE A 182 11.52 9.46 -11.29
CA ILE A 182 11.20 10.38 -12.40
C ILE A 182 10.72 11.71 -11.85
N SER A 183 9.77 11.71 -10.91
CA SER A 183 9.23 12.93 -10.31
C SER A 183 10.31 13.77 -9.59
N ALA A 184 11.30 13.10 -8.99
CA ALA A 184 12.42 13.78 -8.32
C ALA A 184 13.55 14.20 -9.26
N LYS A 185 13.46 13.92 -10.56
CA LYS A 185 14.56 14.13 -11.52
C LYS A 185 14.83 15.61 -11.77
N GLY A 186 16.01 16.06 -11.37
CA GLY A 186 16.43 17.46 -11.56
C GLY A 186 16.02 18.40 -10.43
N GLU A 187 15.28 17.91 -9.45
CA GLU A 187 14.83 18.68 -8.29
C GLU A 187 15.94 18.87 -7.25
N GLN A 188 15.92 20.01 -6.56
CA GLN A 188 16.78 20.26 -5.39
C GLN A 188 16.06 19.77 -4.13
N LEU A 189 16.25 18.50 -3.81
CA LEU A 189 15.56 17.84 -2.71
C LEU A 189 16.15 18.17 -1.35
N GLU A 190 15.30 18.32 -0.33
CA GLU A 190 15.72 18.29 1.06
C GLU A 190 16.26 16.90 1.43
N HIS A 191 17.06 16.86 2.49
CA HIS A 191 17.75 15.62 2.91
C HIS A 191 16.80 14.42 3.08
N PHE A 192 15.64 14.59 3.70
CA PHE A 192 14.70 13.48 3.91
C PHE A 192 14.06 12.99 2.61
N ARG A 193 13.76 13.90 1.65
CA ARG A 193 13.27 13.50 0.32
C ARG A 193 14.33 12.76 -0.48
N ALA A 194 15.60 13.24 -0.43
CA ALA A 194 16.70 12.54 -1.05
C ALA A 194 16.91 11.13 -0.46
N MET A 195 16.70 10.96 0.87
CA MET A 195 16.68 9.63 1.49
C MET A 195 15.56 8.75 0.90
N GLY A 196 14.33 9.28 0.78
CA GLY A 196 13.19 8.56 0.20
C GLY A 196 13.45 8.12 -1.24
N VAL A 197 13.98 9.03 -2.08
CA VAL A 197 14.37 8.72 -3.47
C VAL A 197 15.39 7.59 -3.53
N ASN A 198 16.44 7.63 -2.69
CA ASN A 198 17.45 6.57 -2.66
C ASN A 198 16.87 5.24 -2.13
N LEU A 199 16.01 5.30 -1.11
CA LEU A 199 15.37 4.12 -0.53
C LEU A 199 14.40 3.45 -1.50
N SER A 200 13.75 4.22 -2.40
CA SER A 200 12.78 3.68 -3.37
C SER A 200 13.35 2.58 -4.28
N ARG A 201 14.67 2.56 -4.50
CA ARG A 201 15.33 1.47 -5.25
C ARG A 201 15.08 0.10 -4.63
N MET A 202 15.04 0.03 -3.30
CA MET A 202 14.76 -1.24 -2.60
C MET A 202 13.34 -1.76 -2.86
N CYS A 203 12.39 -0.88 -3.19
CA CYS A 203 11.05 -1.32 -3.57
C CYS A 203 11.08 -2.23 -4.81
N MET A 204 11.87 -1.87 -5.81
CA MET A 204 11.95 -2.63 -7.07
C MET A 204 13.02 -3.74 -7.01
N GLU A 205 14.25 -3.43 -6.57
CA GLU A 205 15.35 -4.39 -6.58
C GLU A 205 15.07 -5.62 -5.72
N THR A 206 14.47 -5.44 -4.55
CA THR A 206 14.07 -6.55 -3.66
C THR A 206 13.02 -7.45 -4.33
N LEU A 207 12.03 -6.87 -4.99
CA LEU A 207 10.96 -7.66 -5.62
C LEU A 207 11.43 -8.35 -6.91
N VAL A 208 12.34 -7.73 -7.67
CA VAL A 208 12.97 -8.39 -8.81
C VAL A 208 13.78 -9.62 -8.38
N GLN A 209 14.41 -9.56 -7.21
CA GLN A 209 15.22 -10.66 -6.67
C GLN A 209 14.36 -11.75 -6.03
N HIS A 210 13.35 -11.41 -5.24
CA HIS A 210 12.62 -12.30 -4.35
C HIS A 210 11.18 -12.57 -4.77
N GLY A 211 10.55 -11.71 -5.60
CA GLY A 211 9.10 -11.71 -5.86
C GLY A 211 8.59 -13.00 -6.49
N GLU A 212 9.31 -13.58 -7.47
CA GLU A 212 8.91 -14.83 -8.11
C GLU A 212 8.86 -15.99 -7.11
N GLN A 213 9.91 -16.13 -6.28
CA GLN A 213 9.97 -17.19 -5.27
C GLN A 213 8.95 -16.95 -4.15
N ALA A 214 8.79 -15.70 -3.71
CA ALA A 214 7.80 -15.33 -2.71
C ALA A 214 6.36 -15.71 -3.09
N LEU A 215 5.98 -15.55 -4.37
CA LEU A 215 4.66 -15.99 -4.87
C LEU A 215 4.50 -17.51 -4.77
N LYS A 216 5.51 -18.28 -5.20
CA LYS A 216 5.50 -19.75 -5.12
C LYS A 216 5.40 -20.23 -3.67
N ASP A 217 6.13 -19.57 -2.76
CA ASP A 217 6.13 -19.92 -1.34
C ASP A 217 4.79 -19.58 -0.69
N ASN A 218 4.20 -18.42 -1.05
CA ASN A 218 2.85 -18.06 -0.59
C ASN A 218 1.78 -19.06 -1.09
N GLU A 219 1.83 -19.47 -2.37
CA GLU A 219 0.93 -20.53 -2.91
C GLU A 219 1.08 -21.86 -2.16
N ALA A 220 2.30 -22.16 -1.70
CA ALA A 220 2.60 -23.36 -0.91
C ALA A 220 2.30 -23.18 0.60
N GLY A 221 1.96 -21.98 1.05
CA GLY A 221 1.74 -21.65 2.47
C GLY A 221 3.03 -21.64 3.31
N ILE A 222 4.18 -21.38 2.68
CA ILE A 222 5.51 -21.41 3.31
C ILE A 222 5.97 -19.98 3.67
N ALA A 223 6.24 -19.76 4.96
CA ALA A 223 6.87 -18.54 5.47
C ALA A 223 8.38 -18.59 5.20
N SER A 224 8.79 -18.23 3.98
CA SER A 224 10.19 -18.26 3.55
C SER A 224 10.87 -16.90 3.72
N TYR A 225 12.21 -16.90 3.55
CA TYR A 225 12.99 -15.68 3.49
C TYR A 225 12.55 -14.79 2.31
N ASP A 226 12.26 -15.37 1.13
CA ASP A 226 11.82 -14.62 -0.04
C ASP A 226 10.47 -13.93 0.20
N LEU A 227 9.51 -14.62 0.84
CA LEU A 227 8.25 -14.04 1.24
C LEU A 227 8.43 -12.90 2.25
N GLU A 228 9.30 -13.07 3.23
CA GLU A 228 9.63 -12.02 4.21
C GLU A 228 10.21 -10.78 3.52
N GLN A 229 11.19 -10.95 2.62
CA GLN A 229 11.79 -9.82 1.90
C GLN A 229 10.76 -9.10 1.02
N ALA A 230 9.91 -9.84 0.32
CA ALA A 230 8.83 -9.25 -0.47
C ALA A 230 7.84 -8.47 0.41
N ALA A 231 7.40 -9.03 1.53
CA ALA A 231 6.51 -8.36 2.48
C ALA A 231 7.14 -7.09 3.07
N LEU A 232 8.43 -7.12 3.41
CA LEU A 232 9.17 -5.95 3.89
C LEU A 232 9.27 -4.86 2.83
N ALA A 233 9.53 -5.20 1.57
CA ALA A 233 9.56 -4.24 0.46
C ALA A 233 8.19 -3.57 0.28
N ILE A 234 7.11 -4.37 0.26
CA ILE A 234 5.75 -3.90 0.03
C ILE A 234 5.25 -3.05 1.20
N ILE A 235 5.40 -3.52 2.42
CA ILE A 235 4.76 -2.87 3.58
C ILE A 235 5.69 -1.80 4.15
N ILE A 236 6.92 -2.14 4.48
CA ILE A 236 7.80 -1.26 5.24
C ILE A 236 8.53 -0.27 4.32
N THR A 237 9.27 -0.78 3.33
CA THR A 237 10.08 0.10 2.46
C THR A 237 9.21 1.09 1.71
N THR A 238 8.13 0.64 1.08
CA THR A 238 7.20 1.50 0.33
C THR A 238 6.53 2.54 1.23
N GLY A 239 6.10 2.17 2.44
CA GLY A 239 5.50 3.12 3.36
C GLY A 239 6.50 4.16 3.88
N TRP A 240 7.74 3.77 4.17
CA TRP A 240 8.78 4.72 4.56
C TRP A 240 9.13 5.67 3.40
N VAL A 241 9.25 5.15 2.18
CA VAL A 241 9.45 6.00 0.99
C VAL A 241 8.31 7.00 0.88
N SER A 242 7.06 6.54 0.95
CA SER A 242 5.87 7.40 0.85
C SER A 242 5.91 8.54 1.87
N MET A 243 6.27 8.26 3.12
CA MET A 243 6.39 9.29 4.18
C MET A 243 7.58 10.24 3.98
N LEU A 244 8.63 9.79 3.30
CA LEU A 244 9.83 10.60 3.05
C LEU A 244 9.69 11.48 1.81
N VAL A 245 8.89 11.09 0.82
CA VAL A 245 8.77 11.85 -0.44
C VAL A 245 7.51 12.71 -0.52
N ALA A 246 6.54 12.50 0.37
CA ALA A 246 5.36 13.34 0.54
C ALA A 246 5.57 14.33 1.70
N ARG A 247 4.90 15.49 1.67
CA ARG A 247 4.94 16.48 2.74
C ARG A 247 3.66 17.33 2.75
N ASP A 248 3.32 17.83 3.94
CA ASP A 248 2.29 18.86 4.13
C ASP A 248 0.92 18.53 3.52
N HIS A 249 0.55 17.24 3.60
CA HIS A 249 -0.73 16.73 3.11
C HIS A 249 -0.86 16.71 1.58
N THR A 250 0.26 16.66 0.85
CA THR A 250 0.30 16.51 -0.60
C THR A 250 0.89 15.16 -0.99
N MET A 251 0.56 14.67 -2.18
CA MET A 251 1.18 13.46 -2.74
C MET A 251 2.63 13.72 -3.17
N ASP A 252 2.95 14.96 -3.53
CA ASP A 252 4.30 15.43 -3.86
C ASP A 252 5.00 14.49 -4.86
N TYR A 253 6.15 13.88 -4.54
CA TYR A 253 6.87 12.95 -5.43
C TYR A 253 6.40 11.49 -5.31
N ASN A 254 5.25 11.23 -4.68
CA ASN A 254 4.82 9.88 -4.29
C ASN A 254 4.12 9.08 -5.38
N GLY A 255 3.61 9.73 -6.43
CA GLY A 255 2.88 9.15 -7.55
C GLY A 255 3.50 9.45 -8.91
N GLY A 256 2.82 9.05 -9.97
CA GLY A 256 3.22 9.28 -11.35
C GLY A 256 2.28 8.64 -12.38
N VAL A 257 2.78 8.43 -13.60
CA VAL A 257 1.99 7.88 -14.71
C VAL A 257 1.37 6.53 -14.39
N ALA A 258 2.03 5.67 -13.61
CA ALA A 258 1.51 4.32 -13.33
C ALA A 258 0.22 4.39 -12.49
N HIS A 259 0.20 5.23 -11.45
CA HIS A 259 -0.99 5.48 -10.65
C HIS A 259 -2.04 6.30 -11.38
N ALA A 260 -1.65 7.38 -12.06
CA ALA A 260 -2.56 8.20 -12.87
C ALA A 260 -3.28 7.36 -13.95
N PHE A 261 -2.59 6.37 -14.54
CA PHE A 261 -3.19 5.42 -15.49
C PHE A 261 -4.29 4.59 -14.83
N PHE A 262 -4.04 4.04 -13.64
CA PHE A 262 -5.05 3.31 -12.87
C PHE A 262 -6.26 4.19 -12.56
N TYR A 263 -6.06 5.40 -12.02
CA TYR A 263 -7.17 6.31 -11.68
C TYR A 263 -7.96 6.73 -12.92
N GLY A 264 -7.27 6.94 -14.05
CA GLY A 264 -7.94 7.18 -15.33
C GLY A 264 -8.87 6.01 -15.72
N LEU A 265 -8.41 4.77 -15.62
CA LEU A 265 -9.22 3.59 -15.94
C LEU A 265 -10.42 3.40 -14.99
N CYS A 266 -10.28 3.74 -13.70
CA CYS A 266 -11.39 3.71 -12.75
C CYS A 266 -12.56 4.62 -13.14
N SER A 267 -12.35 5.61 -14.03
CA SER A 267 -13.42 6.46 -14.56
C SER A 267 -14.25 5.80 -15.67
N LEU A 268 -13.82 4.64 -16.19
CA LEU A 268 -14.57 3.89 -17.21
C LEU A 268 -15.75 3.16 -16.55
N PRO A 269 -16.96 3.21 -17.13
CA PRO A 269 -18.17 2.62 -16.54
C PRO A 269 -18.08 1.11 -16.31
N ASP A 270 -17.31 0.41 -17.16
CA ASP A 270 -17.21 -1.06 -17.13
C ASP A 270 -15.94 -1.56 -16.40
N PHE A 271 -15.14 -0.66 -15.83
CA PHE A 271 -13.94 -1.02 -15.09
C PHE A 271 -14.29 -1.42 -13.66
N ASP A 272 -14.17 -2.72 -13.37
CA ASP A 272 -14.54 -3.32 -12.09
C ASP A 272 -13.29 -3.67 -11.27
N GLU A 273 -12.93 -2.83 -10.30
CA GLU A 273 -11.78 -2.99 -9.41
C GLU A 273 -11.81 -4.26 -8.54
N THR A 274 -12.94 -4.99 -8.50
CA THR A 274 -13.05 -6.25 -7.76
C THR A 274 -12.51 -7.45 -8.54
N LYS A 275 -12.33 -7.31 -9.85
CA LYS A 275 -11.73 -8.36 -10.68
C LYS A 275 -10.24 -8.49 -10.38
N LYS A 276 -9.72 -9.71 -10.46
CA LYS A 276 -8.32 -10.01 -10.16
C LYS A 276 -7.36 -9.19 -11.04
N GLU A 277 -7.64 -9.11 -12.33
CA GLU A 277 -6.86 -8.35 -13.32
C GLU A 277 -6.94 -6.83 -13.17
N HIS A 278 -7.94 -6.34 -12.45
CA HIS A 278 -8.15 -4.91 -12.17
C HIS A 278 -7.73 -4.49 -10.76
N LEU A 279 -7.20 -5.41 -9.94
CA LEU A 279 -6.67 -5.02 -8.64
C LEU A 279 -5.66 -3.89 -8.80
N HIS A 280 -5.75 -2.89 -7.92
CA HIS A 280 -4.95 -1.67 -7.96
C HIS A 280 -3.50 -1.93 -8.36
N GLY A 281 -2.77 -2.71 -7.58
CA GLY A 281 -1.35 -2.96 -7.83
C GLY A 281 -1.05 -3.76 -9.10
N VAL A 282 -2.02 -4.52 -9.63
CA VAL A 282 -1.86 -5.24 -10.90
C VAL A 282 -1.85 -4.26 -12.06
N VAL A 283 -2.80 -3.33 -12.08
CA VAL A 283 -2.90 -2.29 -13.12
C VAL A 283 -1.78 -1.26 -12.98
N VAL A 284 -1.41 -0.88 -11.76
CA VAL A 284 -0.25 -0.01 -11.49
C VAL A 284 1.04 -0.68 -11.97
N GLY A 285 1.20 -2.00 -11.76
CA GLY A 285 2.33 -2.79 -12.29
C GLY A 285 2.42 -2.78 -13.82
N PHE A 286 1.27 -2.81 -14.51
CA PHE A 286 1.21 -2.56 -15.96
C PHE A 286 1.53 -1.11 -16.29
N GLY A 287 1.05 -0.16 -15.52
CA GLY A 287 1.30 1.28 -15.67
C GLY A 287 2.78 1.66 -15.68
N ILE A 288 3.65 0.85 -15.05
CA ILE A 288 5.12 1.01 -15.14
C ILE A 288 5.58 0.93 -16.59
N LEU A 289 5.02 0.00 -17.37
CA LEU A 289 5.39 -0.16 -18.78
C LEU A 289 4.99 1.08 -19.60
N MET A 290 3.80 1.64 -19.32
CA MET A 290 3.35 2.90 -19.91
C MET A 290 4.32 4.04 -19.57
N LEU A 291 4.66 4.20 -18.29
CA LEU A 291 5.58 5.21 -17.78
C LEU A 291 6.96 5.12 -18.48
N LEU A 292 7.53 3.93 -18.55
CA LEU A 292 8.86 3.72 -19.14
C LEU A 292 8.88 4.00 -20.65
N LEU A 293 7.80 3.69 -21.37
CA LEU A 293 7.68 4.04 -22.79
C LEU A 293 7.52 5.55 -23.00
N ILE A 294 6.77 6.23 -22.13
CA ILE A 294 6.60 7.69 -22.14
C ILE A 294 7.93 8.40 -21.85
N ASP A 295 8.73 7.90 -20.91
CA ASP A 295 10.06 8.44 -20.57
C ASP A 295 11.16 8.01 -21.57
N GLY A 296 10.83 7.25 -22.62
CA GLY A 296 11.78 6.80 -23.65
C GLY A 296 12.76 5.72 -23.18
N ARG A 297 12.47 5.04 -22.08
CA ARG A 297 13.32 4.00 -21.45
C ARG A 297 12.96 2.59 -21.96
N GLU A 298 13.03 2.39 -23.26
CA GLU A 298 12.57 1.15 -23.91
C GLU A 298 13.31 -0.11 -23.44
N GLU A 299 14.61 -0.02 -23.11
CA GLU A 299 15.37 -1.16 -22.60
C GLU A 299 14.89 -1.57 -21.21
N GLU A 300 14.62 -0.62 -20.34
CA GLU A 300 14.08 -0.88 -19.00
C GLU A 300 12.64 -1.40 -19.07
N CYS A 301 11.84 -0.87 -20.00
CA CYS A 301 10.51 -1.41 -20.27
C CYS A 301 10.58 -2.90 -20.64
N ARG A 302 11.50 -3.31 -21.50
CA ARG A 302 11.70 -4.72 -21.84
C ARG A 302 12.07 -5.57 -20.62
N LYS A 303 12.99 -5.09 -19.76
CA LYS A 303 13.36 -5.79 -18.52
C LYS A 303 12.16 -5.93 -17.56
N MET A 304 11.35 -4.88 -17.43
CA MET A 304 10.12 -4.94 -16.62
C MET A 304 9.08 -5.87 -17.23
N MET A 305 8.91 -5.90 -18.55
CA MET A 305 8.03 -6.90 -19.20
C MET A 305 8.50 -8.33 -18.93
N GLU A 306 9.80 -8.60 -18.93
CA GLU A 306 10.35 -9.92 -18.58
C GLU A 306 10.05 -10.27 -17.12
N PHE A 307 10.22 -9.32 -16.21
CA PHE A 307 9.86 -9.49 -14.80
C PHE A 307 8.37 -9.74 -14.63
N ASN A 308 7.52 -8.90 -15.23
CA ASN A 308 6.07 -9.05 -15.18
C ASN A 308 5.63 -10.44 -15.65
N ARG A 309 6.20 -10.95 -16.76
CA ARG A 309 5.91 -12.32 -17.22
C ARG A 309 6.29 -13.40 -16.20
N LYS A 310 7.43 -13.25 -15.50
CA LYS A 310 7.88 -14.22 -14.48
C LYS A 310 6.95 -14.27 -13.29
N VAL A 311 6.44 -13.12 -12.85
CA VAL A 311 5.52 -13.03 -11.70
C VAL A 311 4.06 -13.05 -12.10
N GLY A 312 3.73 -13.21 -13.40
CA GLY A 312 2.36 -13.27 -13.90
C GLY A 312 1.63 -11.94 -13.94
N LEU A 313 2.33 -10.81 -13.85
CA LEU A 313 1.75 -9.47 -14.00
C LEU A 313 1.47 -9.16 -15.49
N PRO A 314 0.49 -8.30 -15.79
CA PRO A 314 0.13 -7.90 -17.15
C PRO A 314 1.30 -7.29 -17.93
N VAL A 315 1.35 -7.60 -19.23
CA VAL A 315 2.32 -7.02 -20.18
C VAL A 315 1.68 -6.42 -21.43
N LYS A 316 0.36 -6.65 -21.60
CA LYS A 316 -0.45 -6.14 -22.71
C LYS A 316 -1.72 -5.50 -22.17
N LEU A 317 -2.32 -4.57 -22.91
CA LEU A 317 -3.63 -3.98 -22.56
C LEU A 317 -4.71 -5.06 -22.42
N SER A 318 -4.70 -6.05 -23.31
CA SER A 318 -5.66 -7.19 -23.25
C SER A 318 -5.56 -8.01 -21.98
N ASP A 319 -4.41 -8.04 -21.29
CA ASP A 319 -4.25 -8.78 -20.03
C ASP A 319 -5.05 -8.13 -18.88
N ILE A 320 -5.35 -6.83 -19.00
CA ILE A 320 -6.22 -6.06 -18.10
C ILE A 320 -7.57 -5.74 -18.73
N GLY A 321 -7.96 -6.42 -19.81
CA GLY A 321 -9.25 -6.25 -20.46
C GLY A 321 -9.52 -4.85 -21.04
N VAL A 322 -8.49 -4.05 -21.30
CA VAL A 322 -8.55 -2.67 -21.77
C VAL A 322 -8.09 -2.58 -23.22
N THR A 323 -8.69 -1.69 -24.00
CA THR A 323 -8.33 -1.42 -25.39
C THR A 323 -7.66 -0.04 -25.54
N VAL A 324 -6.96 0.19 -26.66
CA VAL A 324 -6.44 1.53 -27.00
C VAL A 324 -7.55 2.59 -27.05
N GLU A 325 -8.75 2.20 -27.48
CA GLU A 325 -9.90 3.14 -27.52
C GLU A 325 -10.37 3.52 -26.11
N ASP A 326 -10.28 2.61 -25.14
CA ASP A 326 -10.58 2.93 -23.75
C ASP A 326 -9.53 3.87 -23.17
N VAL A 327 -8.25 3.65 -23.47
CA VAL A 327 -7.17 4.56 -23.06
C VAL A 327 -7.37 5.95 -23.65
N LYS A 328 -7.79 6.08 -24.92
CA LYS A 328 -8.11 7.40 -25.52
C LYS A 328 -9.22 8.14 -24.78
N LYS A 329 -10.25 7.43 -24.29
CA LYS A 329 -11.35 8.05 -23.53
C LYS A 329 -10.86 8.69 -22.23
N VAL A 330 -9.86 8.10 -21.60
CA VAL A 330 -9.37 8.52 -20.28
C VAL A 330 -8.05 9.30 -20.32
N ALA A 331 -7.38 9.39 -21.46
CA ALA A 331 -6.09 10.08 -21.59
C ALA A 331 -6.14 11.54 -21.08
N GLY A 332 -7.25 12.25 -21.34
CA GLY A 332 -7.46 13.62 -20.86
C GLY A 332 -7.67 13.73 -19.34
N ILE A 333 -8.01 12.63 -18.65
CA ILE A 333 -8.09 12.53 -17.19
C ILE A 333 -6.68 12.26 -16.65
N ILE A 334 -5.98 11.25 -17.20
CA ILE A 334 -4.63 10.86 -16.81
C ILE A 334 -3.67 12.04 -16.80
N VAL A 335 -3.65 12.86 -17.86
CA VAL A 335 -2.69 13.98 -17.96
C VAL A 335 -2.99 15.17 -17.03
N LYS A 336 -4.11 15.13 -16.31
CA LYS A 336 -4.50 16.16 -15.32
C LYS A 336 -4.36 15.68 -13.89
N ASP A 337 -3.91 14.45 -13.69
CA ASP A 337 -3.74 13.87 -12.38
C ASP A 337 -2.65 14.61 -11.61
N GLU A 338 -2.86 14.85 -10.31
CA GLU A 338 -1.92 15.54 -9.42
C GLU A 338 -0.59 14.78 -9.28
N ASP A 339 -0.58 13.47 -9.47
CA ASP A 339 0.61 12.62 -9.47
C ASP A 339 1.63 13.02 -10.55
N LEU A 340 1.25 13.87 -11.53
CA LEU A 340 2.13 14.36 -12.59
C LEU A 340 2.69 15.76 -12.33
N GLU A 341 2.40 16.38 -11.19
CA GLU A 341 2.79 17.76 -10.89
C GLU A 341 4.33 17.96 -10.94
N HIS A 342 5.09 17.01 -10.42
CA HIS A 342 6.57 17.04 -10.38
C HIS A 342 7.25 16.33 -11.56
N TYR A 343 6.50 16.00 -12.63
CA TYR A 343 7.13 15.41 -13.81
C TYR A 343 8.09 16.39 -14.47
N PRO A 344 9.30 15.95 -14.90
CA PRO A 344 10.32 16.83 -15.48
C PRO A 344 9.95 17.34 -16.88
N TYR A 345 8.82 16.91 -17.42
CA TYR A 345 8.25 17.33 -18.70
C TYR A 345 6.72 17.17 -18.67
N ARG A 346 6.04 17.91 -19.55
CA ARG A 346 4.59 17.79 -19.68
C ARG A 346 4.22 16.46 -20.37
N VAL A 347 3.51 15.59 -19.67
CA VAL A 347 2.88 14.41 -20.24
C VAL A 347 1.66 14.85 -21.08
N THR A 348 1.51 14.31 -22.30
CA THR A 348 0.41 14.64 -23.21
C THR A 348 -0.47 13.42 -23.48
N GLU A 349 -1.71 13.66 -23.91
CA GLU A 349 -2.65 12.59 -24.31
C GLU A 349 -2.06 11.72 -25.43
N ASP A 350 -1.37 12.30 -26.41
CA ASP A 350 -0.71 11.55 -27.47
C ASP A 350 0.38 10.61 -26.93
N MET A 351 1.18 11.03 -25.93
CA MET A 351 2.19 10.18 -25.31
C MET A 351 1.55 8.97 -24.61
N ILE A 352 0.43 9.17 -23.91
CA ILE A 352 -0.33 8.08 -23.26
C ILE A 352 -0.86 7.11 -24.31
N VAL A 353 -1.50 7.61 -25.35
CA VAL A 353 -2.08 6.78 -26.42
C VAL A 353 -1.01 6.03 -27.23
N ASP A 354 0.14 6.66 -27.50
CA ASP A 354 1.22 6.02 -28.25
C ASP A 354 1.94 4.94 -27.42
N ALA A 355 2.08 5.12 -26.11
CA ALA A 355 2.55 4.07 -25.22
C ALA A 355 1.58 2.89 -25.19
N ALA A 356 0.28 3.16 -25.09
CA ALA A 356 -0.76 2.14 -25.12
C ALA A 356 -0.74 1.31 -26.41
N LYS A 357 -0.61 1.94 -27.59
CA LYS A 357 -0.48 1.24 -28.90
C LYS A 357 0.73 0.31 -28.93
N LYS A 358 1.87 0.69 -28.32
CA LYS A 358 3.06 -0.15 -28.25
C LYS A 358 2.86 -1.38 -27.35
N LEU A 359 1.92 -1.34 -26.42
CA LEU A 359 1.58 -2.44 -25.49
C LEU A 359 0.32 -3.22 -25.88
N ASP A 360 -0.26 -2.93 -27.05
CA ASP A 360 -1.44 -3.63 -27.58
C ASP A 360 -1.07 -4.79 -28.53
N VAL A 361 0.21 -5.17 -28.61
CA VAL A 361 0.78 -6.14 -29.59
C VAL A 361 0.91 -7.55 -29.03
#